data_eb9c71f8d28e3a6ff1cc29db5ecee6d7
#
_entry.id   eb9c71f8d28e3a6ff1cc29db5ecee6d7
#
_cell.length_a   1.000
_cell.length_b   1.000
_cell.length_c   1.000
_cell.angle_alpha   90.00
_cell.angle_beta   90.00
_cell.angle_gamma   90.00
#
_symmetry.space_group_name_H-M   'P 1'
#
loop_
_entity.id
_entity.type
_entity.pdbx_description
1 polymer ?
#
loop_
_entity_poly.entity_id
_entity_poly.type
_entity_poly.pdbx_seq_one_letter_code
_entity_poly.pdbx_strand_id
1 'polypeptide(L)'
;RITASQNIDAVTDVKGAVLEITSSASSAVVSDTNNLVFTLLLKSKSGEALSGRALNVKTSGPSKYGALVVDKTTVTTDENGQATVSVHGRTVGSYKLTATLNELGSDVSAVKSFSLYADDANGVLTLTKDPGYETNDGSPVGIYARFVDHFGNPLSGTVEFSAGSEDSPDSQRVKMEPATVTLHWTGNAASEFSTYESGYHWIKAKITNSKNT
;
A
#
# COMPACT_ATOMS: atom_id res chain seq x y z
N ARG A 1 -68.92 11.66 25.52
CA ARG A 1 -67.78 12.25 24.80
C ARG A 1 -66.89 11.11 24.31
N ILE A 2 -66.80 10.95 23.01
CA ILE A 2 -65.96 9.91 22.39
C ILE A 2 -64.71 10.62 21.89
N THR A 3 -63.51 10.18 22.31
CA THR A 3 -62.20 10.66 21.83
C THR A 3 -61.48 9.50 21.20
N ALA A 4 -60.92 9.73 20.00
CA ALA A 4 -59.93 8.86 19.35
C ALA A 4 -58.57 9.56 19.28
N SER A 5 -57.49 8.87 19.58
CA SER A 5 -56.13 9.35 19.44
C SER A 5 -55.35 8.40 18.56
N GLN A 6 -54.51 8.91 17.69
CA GLN A 6 -53.57 8.14 16.89
C GLN A 6 -52.16 8.72 17.07
N ASN A 7 -51.22 7.85 17.33
CA ASN A 7 -49.81 8.24 17.35
C ASN A 7 -49.27 8.33 15.91
N ILE A 8 -48.56 9.38 15.62
CA ILE A 8 -47.83 9.59 14.34
C ILE A 8 -46.39 9.68 14.69
N ASP A 9 -45.60 8.73 14.18
CA ASP A 9 -44.15 8.79 14.28
C ASP A 9 -43.60 9.70 13.15
N ALA A 10 -43.01 10.81 13.55
CA ALA A 10 -42.29 11.69 12.60
C ALA A 10 -40.90 11.09 12.32
N VAL A 11 -40.68 10.60 11.11
CA VAL A 11 -39.37 10.13 10.65
C VAL A 11 -38.58 11.31 10.11
N THR A 12 -37.34 11.45 10.56
CA THR A 12 -36.44 12.51 10.05
C THR A 12 -36.17 12.29 8.56
N ASP A 13 -36.50 13.31 7.77
CA ASP A 13 -36.32 13.29 6.30
C ASP A 13 -34.81 13.24 5.95
N VAL A 14 -34.45 12.28 5.11
CA VAL A 14 -33.10 12.14 4.58
C VAL A 14 -32.82 13.09 3.39
N LYS A 15 -33.84 13.80 2.91
CA LYS A 15 -33.69 14.75 1.80
C LYS A 15 -32.79 15.91 2.19
N GLY A 16 -31.64 16.01 1.49
CA GLY A 16 -30.62 16.99 1.80
C GLY A 16 -29.75 16.63 3.00
N ALA A 17 -29.74 15.35 3.42
CA ALA A 17 -28.79 14.85 4.40
C ALA A 17 -27.35 15.02 3.91
N VAL A 18 -26.43 15.14 4.86
CA VAL A 18 -25.00 15.30 4.61
C VAL A 18 -24.27 14.09 5.17
N LEU A 19 -23.45 13.46 4.33
CA LEU A 19 -22.56 12.38 4.72
C LEU A 19 -21.11 12.89 4.69
N GLU A 20 -20.40 12.71 5.80
CA GLU A 20 -18.99 13.07 5.94
C GLU A 20 -18.16 11.81 6.21
N ILE A 21 -16.93 11.78 5.67
CA ILE A 21 -15.96 10.69 5.92
C ILE A 21 -14.68 11.29 6.49
N THR A 22 -14.33 10.88 7.69
CA THR A 22 -13.01 11.13 8.30
C THR A 22 -12.20 9.86 8.38
N SER A 23 -10.90 9.96 8.53
CA SER A 23 -9.99 8.80 8.65
C SER A 23 -9.01 9.01 9.79
N SER A 24 -8.58 7.93 10.42
CA SER A 24 -7.56 7.94 11.47
C SER A 24 -6.21 8.49 10.96
N ALA A 25 -5.92 8.30 9.68
CA ALA A 25 -4.76 8.86 8.98
C ALA A 25 -5.07 9.04 7.48
N SER A 26 -4.27 9.83 6.78
CA SER A 26 -4.37 10.00 5.32
C SER A 26 -3.65 8.89 4.54
N SER A 27 -2.80 8.12 5.21
CA SER A 27 -2.04 7.02 4.62
C SER A 27 -1.69 5.96 5.67
N ALA A 28 -1.36 4.75 5.20
CA ALA A 28 -0.90 3.64 6.02
C ALA A 28 0.07 2.76 5.23
N VAL A 29 0.81 1.91 5.94
CA VAL A 29 1.64 0.84 5.34
C VAL A 29 0.73 -0.25 4.79
N VAL A 30 1.12 -0.90 3.70
CA VAL A 30 0.47 -2.14 3.24
C VAL A 30 0.46 -3.20 4.35
N SER A 31 -0.64 -3.92 4.48
CA SER A 31 -0.84 -4.86 5.59
C SER A 31 -1.90 -5.90 5.25
N ASP A 32 -1.86 -7.05 5.95
CA ASP A 32 -2.91 -8.07 5.97
C ASP A 32 -3.93 -7.87 7.09
N THR A 33 -3.73 -6.85 7.91
CA THR A 33 -4.63 -6.53 9.03
C THR A 33 -5.17 -5.12 8.90
N ASN A 34 -6.37 -4.88 9.43
CA ASN A 34 -7.01 -3.57 9.43
C ASN A 34 -6.14 -2.54 10.16
N ASN A 35 -5.63 -1.57 9.43
CA ASN A 35 -4.71 -0.55 9.94
C ASN A 35 -5.15 0.90 9.64
N LEU A 36 -6.22 1.08 8.89
CA LEU A 36 -6.79 2.39 8.61
C LEU A 36 -8.29 2.37 8.87
N VAL A 37 -8.74 3.25 9.79
CA VAL A 37 -10.14 3.33 10.22
C VAL A 37 -10.78 4.58 9.65
N PHE A 38 -11.97 4.43 9.09
CA PHE A 38 -12.81 5.52 8.61
C PHE A 38 -14.06 5.64 9.48
N THR A 39 -14.39 6.87 9.86
CA THR A 39 -15.64 7.22 10.53
C THR A 39 -16.54 7.93 9.53
N LEU A 40 -17.72 7.39 9.35
CA LEU A 40 -18.80 7.90 8.52
C LEU A 40 -19.77 8.65 9.44
N LEU A 41 -20.13 9.87 9.13
CA LEU A 41 -21.06 10.69 9.92
C LEU A 41 -22.19 11.17 9.02
N LEU A 42 -23.41 10.73 9.32
CA LEU A 42 -24.61 11.09 8.61
C LEU A 42 -25.47 12.03 9.44
N LYS A 43 -25.78 13.21 8.89
CA LYS A 43 -26.63 14.23 9.51
C LYS A 43 -27.76 14.64 8.57
N SER A 44 -28.86 15.08 9.15
CA SER A 44 -29.93 15.75 8.42
C SER A 44 -29.45 17.11 7.89
N LYS A 45 -30.26 17.75 7.05
CA LYS A 45 -30.00 19.11 6.59
C LYS A 45 -29.93 20.14 7.73
N SER A 46 -30.62 19.89 8.84
CA SER A 46 -30.59 20.71 10.06
C SER A 46 -29.40 20.43 10.98
N GLY A 47 -28.56 19.43 10.65
CA GLY A 47 -27.38 19.06 11.43
C GLY A 47 -27.64 17.99 12.50
N GLU A 48 -28.87 17.44 12.60
CA GLU A 48 -29.22 16.39 13.54
C GLU A 48 -28.64 15.05 13.10
N ALA A 49 -28.21 14.22 14.06
CA ALA A 49 -27.72 12.88 13.80
C ALA A 49 -28.80 11.98 13.19
N LEU A 50 -28.49 11.27 12.13
CA LEU A 50 -29.38 10.30 11.50
C LEU A 50 -28.98 8.89 11.91
N SER A 51 -29.63 8.36 12.93
CA SER A 51 -29.43 7.04 13.51
C SER A 51 -30.16 5.95 12.72
N GLY A 52 -29.64 4.71 12.78
CA GLY A 52 -30.27 3.52 12.21
C GLY A 52 -30.27 3.47 10.68
N ARG A 53 -29.47 4.30 10.01
CA ARG A 53 -29.41 4.39 8.54
C ARG A 53 -28.34 3.46 7.98
N ALA A 54 -28.68 2.69 6.95
CA ALA A 54 -27.74 1.82 6.27
C ALA A 54 -26.90 2.60 5.26
N LEU A 55 -25.58 2.46 5.34
CA LEU A 55 -24.60 3.02 4.41
C LEU A 55 -23.89 1.89 3.67
N ASN A 56 -23.88 1.95 2.34
CA ASN A 56 -23.08 1.07 1.49
C ASN A 56 -21.68 1.66 1.32
N VAL A 57 -20.66 0.82 1.50
CA VAL A 57 -19.25 1.22 1.38
C VAL A 57 -18.60 0.48 0.23
N LYS A 58 -17.90 1.21 -0.62
CA LYS A 58 -17.12 0.70 -1.74
C LYS A 58 -15.74 1.31 -1.75
N THR A 59 -14.76 0.57 -2.24
CA THR A 59 -13.40 1.05 -2.46
C THR A 59 -12.99 0.92 -3.91
N SER A 60 -12.08 1.77 -4.35
CA SER A 60 -11.44 1.69 -5.66
C SER A 60 -9.97 2.08 -5.55
N GLY A 61 -9.12 1.47 -6.40
CA GLY A 61 -7.69 1.70 -6.43
C GLY A 61 -6.93 0.53 -7.04
N PRO A 62 -5.59 0.53 -6.97
CA PRO A 62 -4.76 -0.53 -7.52
C PRO A 62 -4.97 -1.87 -6.78
N SER A 63 -4.77 -2.97 -7.50
CA SER A 63 -5.03 -4.33 -6.99
C SER A 63 -3.99 -5.37 -7.44
N LYS A 64 -2.78 -4.93 -7.84
CA LYS A 64 -1.74 -5.80 -8.40
C LYS A 64 -1.41 -7.00 -7.49
N TYR A 65 -1.37 -6.79 -6.18
CA TYR A 65 -1.07 -7.82 -5.17
C TYR A 65 -2.29 -8.19 -4.31
N GLY A 66 -3.47 -7.91 -4.82
CA GLY A 66 -4.76 -8.13 -4.18
C GLY A 66 -5.58 -6.84 -4.08
N ALA A 67 -6.90 -7.00 -4.12
CA ALA A 67 -7.81 -5.87 -3.91
C ALA A 67 -7.72 -5.36 -2.47
N LEU A 68 -8.08 -4.09 -2.27
CA LEU A 68 -8.26 -3.54 -0.93
C LEU A 68 -9.41 -4.28 -0.22
N VAL A 69 -9.17 -4.67 1.01
CA VAL A 69 -10.15 -5.34 1.87
C VAL A 69 -10.81 -4.32 2.78
N VAL A 70 -12.12 -4.36 2.82
CA VAL A 70 -12.97 -3.59 3.74
C VAL A 70 -13.65 -4.59 4.68
N ASP A 71 -13.61 -4.34 5.97
CA ASP A 71 -14.19 -5.23 6.97
C ASP A 71 -15.71 -5.37 6.83
N LYS A 72 -16.39 -4.29 6.39
CA LYS A 72 -17.84 -4.25 6.19
C LYS A 72 -18.20 -3.42 4.94
N THR A 73 -18.97 -4.01 4.05
CA THR A 73 -19.48 -3.33 2.84
C THR A 73 -20.81 -2.61 3.07
N THR A 74 -21.47 -2.89 4.19
CA THR A 74 -22.67 -2.18 4.66
C THR A 74 -22.56 -2.00 6.17
N VAL A 75 -22.82 -0.79 6.63
CA VAL A 75 -22.81 -0.41 8.06
C VAL A 75 -24.04 0.39 8.39
N THR A 76 -24.44 0.37 9.65
CA THR A 76 -25.60 1.13 10.16
C THR A 76 -25.12 2.21 11.11
N THR A 77 -25.66 3.42 10.99
CA THR A 77 -25.30 4.53 11.87
C THR A 77 -25.87 4.32 13.28
N ASP A 78 -25.07 4.67 14.28
CA ASP A 78 -25.43 4.65 15.70
C ASP A 78 -26.30 5.85 16.10
N GLU A 79 -26.56 6.03 17.40
CA GLU A 79 -27.35 7.13 17.95
C GLU A 79 -26.77 8.51 17.66
N ASN A 80 -25.46 8.60 17.40
CA ASN A 80 -24.76 9.81 17.03
C ASN A 80 -24.68 10.03 15.52
N GLY A 81 -25.36 9.19 14.73
CA GLY A 81 -25.27 9.20 13.27
C GLY A 81 -23.94 8.67 12.72
N GLN A 82 -23.15 7.97 13.53
CA GLN A 82 -21.82 7.50 13.19
C GLN A 82 -21.81 6.01 12.84
N ALA A 83 -20.93 5.64 11.91
CA ALA A 83 -20.55 4.26 11.64
C ALA A 83 -19.05 4.19 11.34
N THR A 84 -18.41 3.05 11.59
CA THR A 84 -17.00 2.86 11.33
C THR A 84 -16.76 1.68 10.40
N VAL A 85 -15.74 1.82 9.54
CA VAL A 85 -15.21 0.75 8.71
C VAL A 85 -13.69 0.76 8.76
N SER A 86 -13.09 -0.41 8.65
CA SER A 86 -11.64 -0.56 8.62
C SER A 86 -11.19 -1.16 7.29
N VAL A 87 -10.02 -0.74 6.81
CA VAL A 87 -9.46 -1.24 5.56
C VAL A 87 -8.01 -1.68 5.75
N HIS A 88 -7.58 -2.58 4.87
CA HIS A 88 -6.18 -2.95 4.67
C HIS A 88 -5.96 -3.39 3.21
N GLY A 89 -4.72 -3.45 2.79
CA GLY A 89 -4.38 -3.90 1.44
C GLY A 89 -2.89 -4.16 1.25
N ARG A 90 -2.58 -4.94 0.22
CA ARG A 90 -1.22 -5.40 -0.10
C ARG A 90 -0.57 -4.62 -1.24
N THR A 91 -1.31 -3.78 -1.94
CA THR A 91 -0.82 -3.03 -3.10
C THR A 91 -0.62 -1.57 -2.73
N VAL A 92 0.54 -1.02 -3.01
CA VAL A 92 0.81 0.43 -2.84
C VAL A 92 0.00 1.27 -3.82
N GLY A 93 -0.36 2.45 -3.42
CA GLY A 93 -1.01 3.44 -4.30
C GLY A 93 -2.08 4.28 -3.64
N SER A 94 -2.79 5.03 -4.47
CA SER A 94 -3.88 5.90 -4.04
C SER A 94 -5.22 5.21 -4.20
N TYR A 95 -6.05 5.33 -3.18
CA TYR A 95 -7.34 4.69 -3.07
C TYR A 95 -8.44 5.69 -2.78
N LYS A 96 -9.67 5.29 -3.05
CA LYS A 96 -10.86 6.02 -2.65
C LYS A 96 -11.80 5.09 -1.89
N LEU A 97 -12.33 5.56 -0.78
CA LEU A 97 -13.47 4.96 -0.09
C LEU A 97 -14.69 5.83 -0.39
N THR A 98 -15.75 5.20 -0.87
CA THR A 98 -17.05 5.86 -1.17
C THR A 98 -18.09 5.26 -0.25
N ALA A 99 -18.79 6.09 0.48
CA ALA A 99 -19.97 5.70 1.24
C ALA A 99 -21.21 6.32 0.63
N THR A 100 -22.31 5.56 0.55
CA THR A 100 -23.58 6.00 -0.03
C THR A 100 -24.72 5.59 0.88
N LEU A 101 -25.66 6.47 1.14
CA LEU A 101 -26.88 6.18 1.87
C LEU A 101 -27.75 5.19 1.07
N ASN A 102 -28.07 4.06 1.69
CA ASN A 102 -28.83 2.97 1.06
C ASN A 102 -30.33 3.17 1.25
N GLU A 103 -30.88 4.27 0.74
CA GLU A 103 -32.31 4.54 0.78
C GLU A 103 -32.83 4.89 -0.62
N LEU A 104 -34.04 4.45 -0.92
CA LEU A 104 -34.65 4.65 -2.25
C LEU A 104 -34.80 6.15 -2.54
N GLY A 105 -34.25 6.57 -3.69
CA GLY A 105 -34.29 7.97 -4.11
C GLY A 105 -33.27 8.88 -3.41
N SER A 106 -32.35 8.33 -2.61
CA SER A 106 -31.25 9.08 -2.03
C SER A 106 -30.03 9.07 -2.96
N ASP A 107 -29.46 10.24 -3.18
CA ASP A 107 -28.19 10.48 -3.88
C ASP A 107 -27.06 10.92 -2.91
N VAL A 108 -27.30 10.79 -1.59
CA VAL A 108 -26.35 11.17 -0.55
C VAL A 108 -25.15 10.24 -0.57
N SER A 109 -23.99 10.79 -0.89
CA SER A 109 -22.73 10.06 -0.93
C SER A 109 -21.56 10.92 -0.51
N ALA A 110 -20.49 10.29 -0.03
CA ALA A 110 -19.21 10.94 0.26
C ALA A 110 -18.05 10.08 -0.22
N VAL A 111 -16.92 10.74 -0.53
CA VAL A 111 -15.70 10.07 -0.98
C VAL A 111 -14.51 10.59 -0.17
N LYS A 112 -13.68 9.67 0.30
CA LYS A 112 -12.41 9.96 0.97
C LYS A 112 -11.27 9.29 0.23
N SER A 113 -10.26 10.09 -0.15
CA SER A 113 -9.00 9.57 -0.72
C SER A 113 -7.99 9.29 0.39
N PHE A 114 -7.18 8.25 0.20
CA PHE A 114 -6.08 7.86 1.08
C PHE A 114 -5.02 7.11 0.27
N SER A 115 -3.87 6.81 0.88
CA SER A 115 -2.78 6.10 0.21
C SER A 115 -2.26 4.95 1.05
N LEU A 116 -1.81 3.89 0.37
CA LEU A 116 -1.00 2.84 0.99
C LEU A 116 0.41 2.92 0.41
N TYR A 117 1.43 2.77 1.27
CA TYR A 117 2.84 2.77 0.92
C TYR A 117 3.50 1.45 1.33
N ALA A 118 4.64 1.14 0.69
CA ALA A 118 5.34 -0.12 0.89
C ALA A 118 5.89 -0.27 2.31
N ASP A 119 6.05 -1.50 2.76
CA ASP A 119 6.60 -1.84 4.07
C ASP A 119 8.13 -1.97 3.99
N ASP A 120 8.83 -0.85 4.19
CA ASP A 120 10.29 -0.83 4.17
C ASP A 120 10.92 -1.63 5.33
N ALA A 121 10.19 -1.81 6.44
CA ALA A 121 10.70 -2.55 7.60
C ALA A 121 10.86 -4.04 7.30
N ASN A 122 10.08 -4.56 6.34
CA ASN A 122 10.11 -5.95 5.89
C ASN A 122 10.58 -6.07 4.42
N GLY A 123 11.55 -5.23 4.04
CA GLY A 123 12.14 -5.26 2.71
C GLY A 123 12.99 -6.50 2.44
N VAL A 124 12.84 -7.05 1.25
CA VAL A 124 13.59 -8.22 0.76
C VAL A 124 14.45 -7.79 -0.43
N LEU A 125 15.77 -7.97 -0.29
CA LEU A 125 16.75 -7.77 -1.35
C LEU A 125 17.12 -9.12 -1.96
N THR A 126 16.97 -9.25 -3.27
CA THR A 126 17.37 -10.44 -4.03
C THR A 126 18.42 -10.08 -5.08
N LEU A 127 19.33 -11.01 -5.35
CA LEU A 127 20.33 -10.94 -6.41
C LEU A 127 20.09 -12.04 -7.43
N THR A 128 20.24 -11.68 -8.70
CA THR A 128 20.31 -12.62 -9.82
C THR A 128 21.44 -12.20 -10.77
N LYS A 129 21.89 -13.12 -11.60
CA LYS A 129 22.90 -12.87 -12.65
C LYS A 129 22.37 -13.33 -14.01
N ASP A 130 23.00 -12.85 -15.06
CA ASP A 130 22.78 -13.41 -16.39
C ASP A 130 23.05 -14.92 -16.42
N PRO A 131 22.26 -15.68 -17.19
CA PRO A 131 22.49 -17.10 -17.36
C PRO A 131 23.79 -17.33 -18.16
N GLY A 132 24.53 -18.36 -17.77
CA GLY A 132 25.76 -18.77 -18.46
C GLY A 132 26.94 -18.96 -17.52
N TYR A 133 28.08 -19.22 -18.11
CA TYR A 133 29.36 -19.34 -17.41
C TYR A 133 30.11 -18.02 -17.50
N GLU A 134 30.68 -17.60 -16.39
CA GLU A 134 31.57 -16.46 -16.33
C GLU A 134 32.93 -16.85 -16.91
N THR A 135 33.55 -15.92 -17.66
CA THR A 135 34.90 -16.08 -18.19
C THR A 135 35.87 -15.22 -17.40
N ASN A 136 37.14 -15.64 -17.34
CA ASN A 136 38.22 -14.89 -16.69
C ASN A 136 39.01 -14.00 -17.66
N ASP A 137 38.37 -13.56 -18.74
CA ASP A 137 38.95 -12.69 -19.78
C ASP A 137 38.55 -11.21 -19.65
N GLY A 138 37.83 -10.88 -18.57
CA GLY A 138 37.31 -9.54 -18.32
C GLY A 138 35.97 -9.25 -18.97
N SER A 139 35.35 -10.21 -19.63
CA SER A 139 34.01 -10.06 -20.19
C SER A 139 32.99 -9.79 -19.06
N PRO A 140 32.08 -8.80 -19.20
CA PRO A 140 31.13 -8.46 -18.17
C PRO A 140 29.98 -9.46 -18.11
N VAL A 141 29.49 -9.70 -16.88
CA VAL A 141 28.29 -10.48 -16.57
C VAL A 141 27.30 -9.57 -15.84
N GLY A 142 26.06 -9.47 -16.34
CA GLY A 142 25.03 -8.67 -15.70
C GLY A 142 24.61 -9.24 -14.34
N ILE A 143 24.59 -8.36 -13.35
CA ILE A 143 24.14 -8.64 -11.97
C ILE A 143 22.97 -7.72 -11.66
N TYR A 144 21.87 -8.31 -11.22
CA TYR A 144 20.62 -7.62 -10.98
C TYR A 144 20.22 -7.74 -9.53
N ALA A 145 19.94 -6.60 -8.91
CA ALA A 145 19.36 -6.52 -7.57
C ALA A 145 17.89 -6.12 -7.69
N ARG A 146 17.05 -6.72 -6.85
CA ARG A 146 15.65 -6.33 -6.69
C ARG A 146 15.34 -6.17 -5.22
N PHE A 147 14.79 -5.00 -4.84
CA PHE A 147 14.38 -4.67 -3.48
C PHE A 147 12.89 -4.39 -3.44
N VAL A 148 12.15 -5.18 -2.70
CA VAL A 148 10.69 -5.14 -2.57
C VAL A 148 10.28 -5.44 -1.14
N ASP A 149 9.07 -5.01 -0.74
CA ASP A 149 8.48 -5.49 0.50
C ASP A 149 8.04 -6.96 0.38
N HIS A 150 7.57 -7.54 1.47
CA HIS A 150 7.14 -8.95 1.50
C HIS A 150 5.88 -9.23 0.63
N PHE A 151 5.15 -8.21 0.19
CA PHE A 151 4.06 -8.35 -0.77
C PHE A 151 4.52 -8.20 -2.23
N GLY A 152 5.75 -7.77 -2.46
CA GLY A 152 6.33 -7.55 -3.78
C GLY A 152 6.24 -6.12 -4.29
N ASN A 153 5.78 -5.15 -3.46
CA ASN A 153 5.80 -3.74 -3.82
C ASN A 153 7.24 -3.22 -3.88
N PRO A 154 7.59 -2.42 -4.90
CA PRO A 154 8.92 -1.86 -5.02
C PRO A 154 9.28 -0.96 -3.84
N LEU A 155 10.51 -1.09 -3.36
CA LEU A 155 11.12 -0.21 -2.37
C LEU A 155 12.15 0.69 -3.04
N SER A 156 12.42 1.83 -2.43
CA SER A 156 13.43 2.80 -2.88
C SER A 156 14.71 2.70 -2.05
N GLY A 157 15.80 3.18 -2.60
CA GLY A 157 17.10 3.20 -1.93
C GLY A 157 18.24 3.19 -2.93
N THR A 158 19.43 2.97 -2.41
CA THR A 158 20.66 2.83 -3.20
C THR A 158 21.23 1.45 -2.89
N VAL A 159 21.65 0.75 -3.95
CA VAL A 159 22.34 -0.55 -3.85
C VAL A 159 23.84 -0.31 -3.99
N GLU A 160 24.61 -0.76 -3.01
CA GLU A 160 26.05 -0.93 -3.11
C GLU A 160 26.35 -2.37 -3.52
N PHE A 161 26.98 -2.53 -4.68
CA PHE A 161 27.48 -3.80 -5.17
C PHE A 161 28.95 -3.97 -4.81
N SER A 162 29.34 -5.16 -4.41
CA SER A 162 30.73 -5.52 -4.18
C SER A 162 30.97 -6.97 -4.62
N ALA A 163 32.19 -7.24 -5.03
CA ALA A 163 32.64 -8.58 -5.40
C ALA A 163 34.06 -8.80 -4.91
N GLY A 164 34.47 -10.06 -4.80
CA GLY A 164 35.81 -10.45 -4.44
C GLY A 164 36.06 -11.91 -4.80
N SER A 165 37.35 -12.31 -4.73
CA SER A 165 37.79 -13.68 -4.92
C SER A 165 37.91 -14.36 -3.56
N GLU A 166 37.45 -15.60 -3.42
CA GLU A 166 37.70 -16.41 -2.24
C GLU A 166 39.16 -16.86 -2.14
N ASP A 167 39.78 -17.09 -3.32
CA ASP A 167 41.17 -17.55 -3.43
C ASP A 167 42.19 -16.41 -3.29
N SER A 168 41.77 -15.16 -3.57
CA SER A 168 42.62 -13.97 -3.55
C SER A 168 41.81 -12.76 -3.01
N PRO A 169 41.59 -12.64 -1.67
CA PRO A 169 40.72 -11.65 -1.07
C PRO A 169 41.09 -10.19 -1.39
N ASP A 170 42.37 -9.93 -1.61
CA ASP A 170 42.90 -8.57 -1.92
C ASP A 170 43.03 -8.29 -3.42
N SER A 171 42.48 -9.14 -4.27
CA SER A 171 42.59 -9.00 -5.71
C SER A 171 41.91 -7.72 -6.21
N GLN A 172 42.67 -6.93 -7.00
CA GLN A 172 42.16 -5.77 -7.73
C GLN A 172 41.65 -6.12 -9.14
N ARG A 173 41.63 -7.40 -9.48
CA ARG A 173 41.24 -7.91 -10.80
C ARG A 173 39.78 -8.32 -10.88
N VAL A 174 39.07 -8.25 -9.74
CA VAL A 174 37.62 -8.47 -9.63
C VAL A 174 36.94 -7.13 -9.52
N LYS A 175 35.96 -6.85 -10.37
CA LYS A 175 35.29 -5.55 -10.46
C LYS A 175 33.77 -5.69 -10.47
N MET A 176 33.14 -4.70 -9.88
CA MET A 176 31.70 -4.41 -10.04
C MET A 176 31.55 -2.99 -10.57
N GLU A 177 30.84 -2.82 -11.68
CA GLU A 177 30.65 -1.50 -12.28
C GLU A 177 29.24 -1.33 -12.87
N PRO A 178 28.49 -0.30 -12.47
CA PRO A 178 28.80 0.62 -11.37
C PRO A 178 28.69 -0.05 -9.99
N ALA A 179 29.57 0.35 -9.05
CA ALA A 179 29.56 -0.19 -7.69
C ALA A 179 28.34 0.31 -6.86
N THR A 180 27.75 1.43 -7.25
CA THR A 180 26.61 2.03 -6.55
C THR A 180 25.53 2.43 -7.55
N VAL A 181 24.28 2.01 -7.31
CA VAL A 181 23.13 2.26 -8.19
C VAL A 181 21.91 2.64 -7.36
N THR A 182 21.27 3.77 -7.74
CA THR A 182 19.95 4.10 -7.19
C THR A 182 18.89 3.19 -7.80
N LEU A 183 18.05 2.62 -6.96
CA LEU A 183 16.95 1.76 -7.40
C LEU A 183 15.98 2.52 -8.30
N HIS A 184 15.64 1.90 -9.41
CA HIS A 184 14.55 2.36 -10.25
C HIS A 184 13.22 2.27 -9.51
N TRP A 185 12.19 3.02 -9.95
CA TRP A 185 10.85 2.99 -9.36
C TRP A 185 10.20 1.58 -9.30
N THR A 186 10.73 0.62 -10.05
CA THR A 186 10.34 -0.80 -10.01
C THR A 186 11.02 -1.61 -8.91
N GLY A 187 11.93 -1.00 -8.13
CA GLY A 187 12.74 -1.66 -7.12
C GLY A 187 13.96 -2.42 -7.67
N ASN A 188 14.36 -2.16 -8.93
CA ASN A 188 15.46 -2.85 -9.60
C ASN A 188 16.71 -1.96 -9.72
N ALA A 189 17.88 -2.60 -9.63
CA ALA A 189 19.18 -2.03 -9.95
C ALA A 189 20.00 -3.06 -10.70
N ALA A 190 20.93 -2.61 -11.55
CA ALA A 190 21.84 -3.48 -12.29
C ALA A 190 23.28 -2.98 -12.18
N SER A 191 24.22 -3.93 -12.18
CA SER A 191 25.65 -3.73 -12.23
C SER A 191 26.27 -4.81 -13.10
N GLU A 192 27.53 -4.68 -13.45
CA GLU A 192 28.30 -5.68 -14.20
C GLU A 192 29.45 -6.20 -13.35
N PHE A 193 29.58 -7.51 -13.31
CA PHE A 193 30.71 -8.20 -12.73
C PHE A 193 31.71 -8.55 -13.81
N SER A 194 33.00 -8.35 -13.57
CA SER A 194 34.08 -8.83 -14.45
C SER A 194 35.30 -9.25 -13.66
N THR A 195 36.05 -10.22 -14.20
CA THR A 195 37.27 -10.73 -13.58
C THR A 195 38.27 -11.22 -14.63
N TYR A 196 39.59 -11.15 -14.27
CA TYR A 196 40.68 -11.79 -14.98
C TYR A 196 41.29 -12.95 -14.20
N GLU A 197 40.58 -13.45 -13.19
CA GLU A 197 41.03 -14.55 -12.34
C GLU A 197 40.07 -15.72 -12.43
N SER A 198 40.63 -16.92 -12.49
CA SER A 198 39.87 -18.17 -12.30
C SER A 198 39.64 -18.42 -10.81
N GLY A 199 38.61 -19.19 -10.48
CA GLY A 199 38.29 -19.56 -9.13
C GLY A 199 36.91 -19.10 -8.69
N TYR A 200 36.66 -19.20 -7.40
CA TYR A 200 35.36 -18.81 -6.81
C TYR A 200 35.36 -17.33 -6.47
N HIS A 201 34.26 -16.68 -6.88
CA HIS A 201 34.03 -15.25 -6.62
C HIS A 201 32.71 -15.09 -5.88
N TRP A 202 32.70 -14.16 -4.93
CA TRP A 202 31.46 -13.77 -4.26
C TRP A 202 30.97 -12.41 -4.76
N ILE A 203 29.67 -12.23 -4.82
CA ILE A 203 29.00 -10.97 -5.12
C ILE A 203 28.06 -10.65 -3.97
N LYS A 204 28.10 -9.43 -3.49
CA LYS A 204 27.22 -8.91 -2.44
C LYS A 204 26.52 -7.66 -2.90
N ALA A 205 25.28 -7.48 -2.47
CA ALA A 205 24.55 -6.23 -2.57
C ALA A 205 24.08 -5.81 -1.18
N LYS A 206 24.13 -4.52 -0.93
CA LYS A 206 23.67 -3.92 0.32
C LYS A 206 22.79 -2.71 -0.01
N ILE A 207 21.66 -2.59 0.66
CA ILE A 207 20.83 -1.38 0.59
C ILE A 207 21.39 -0.32 1.52
N THR A 208 21.54 0.87 0.98
CA THR A 208 21.90 2.09 1.71
C THR A 208 20.85 3.17 1.42
N ASN A 209 20.60 4.08 2.36
CA ASN A 209 19.65 5.19 2.21
C ASN A 209 18.23 4.74 1.80
N SER A 210 17.70 3.65 2.38
CA SER A 210 16.26 3.41 2.30
C SER A 210 15.53 4.54 3.05
N LYS A 211 14.37 4.98 2.55
CA LYS A 211 13.67 6.18 3.08
C LYS A 211 13.19 6.06 4.54
N ASN A 212 13.38 4.93 5.19
CA ASN A 212 12.94 4.63 6.55
C ASN A 212 14.10 4.41 7.54
N THR A 213 15.20 5.08 7.35
CA THR A 213 16.24 5.23 8.40
C THR A 213 16.28 6.63 8.94
#